data_cf082eb9107d0a69a6eb60277eb6915e
#
_entry.id   cf082eb9107d0a69a6eb60277eb6915e
#
_cell.length_a   1.000
_cell.length_b   1.000
_cell.length_c   1.000
_cell.angle_alpha   90.00
_cell.angle_beta   90.00
_cell.angle_gamma   90.00
#
_symmetry.space_group_name_H-M   'P 1'
#
loop_
_entity.id
_entity.type
_entity.pdbx_description
1 polymer ?
#
loop_
_entity_poly.entity_id
_entity_poly.type
_entity_poly.pdbx_seq_one_letter_code
_entity_poly.pdbx_strand_id
1 'polypeptide(L)'
;EPIVPLIDRIRQLYEEAGISSILVVGGAGDYFEVADTVIWMHEYRPEVVTSRAKEIASRYEQHVGSPPDAWRPPTPRVPVPASIDPTRGDRTKVKARGTEEVGFGYESIDLRQVEQIVDPSQTRFIGDALVYALRAGIIDGKRTISEVLDQLEAHIRELSIDVISPHSGHPGDYALARRYEIAAALNRLRTLEVRQRG
;
A
#
# COMPACT_ATOMS: atom_id res chain seq x y z
N GLU A 1 6.45 7.56 24.29
CA GLU A 1 6.47 6.12 24.02
C GLU A 1 7.84 5.74 23.45
N PRO A 2 8.49 4.72 23.98
CA PRO A 2 9.75 4.27 23.41
C PRO A 2 9.47 3.69 22.02
N ILE A 3 10.13 4.23 21.00
CA ILE A 3 10.08 3.66 19.65
C ILE A 3 10.98 2.42 19.66
N VAL A 4 10.40 1.26 19.32
CA VAL A 4 11.17 0.03 19.14
C VAL A 4 11.92 0.13 17.80
N PRO A 5 13.25 0.04 17.78
CA PRO A 5 14.02 0.06 16.55
C PRO A 5 13.59 -1.07 15.59
N LEU A 6 13.61 -0.80 14.29
CA LEU A 6 13.26 -1.81 13.28
C LEU A 6 14.18 -3.04 13.37
N ILE A 7 15.44 -2.84 13.69
CA ILE A 7 16.41 -3.93 13.82
C ILE A 7 15.98 -5.00 14.84
N ASP A 8 15.33 -4.58 15.93
CA ASP A 8 14.85 -5.49 16.98
C ASP A 8 13.61 -6.31 16.54
N ARG A 9 12.94 -5.87 15.45
CA ARG A 9 11.72 -6.49 14.95
C ARG A 9 11.87 -7.20 13.62
N ILE A 10 12.93 -6.97 12.89
CA ILE A 10 13.03 -7.42 11.49
C ILE A 10 12.99 -8.95 11.37
N ARG A 11 13.62 -9.68 12.29
CA ARG A 11 13.52 -11.15 12.33
C ARG A 11 12.13 -11.62 12.70
N GLN A 12 11.50 -10.98 13.68
CA GLN A 12 10.13 -11.28 14.07
C GLN A 12 9.14 -11.07 12.92
N LEU A 13 9.29 -10.00 12.14
CA LEU A 13 8.48 -9.76 10.94
C LEU A 13 8.64 -10.86 9.89
N TYR A 14 9.85 -11.39 9.74
CA TYR A 14 10.09 -12.50 8.83
C TYR A 14 9.50 -13.82 9.36
N GLU A 15 9.77 -14.17 10.59
CA GLU A 15 9.40 -15.46 11.19
C GLU A 15 7.90 -15.57 11.47
N GLU A 16 7.26 -14.49 12.00
CA GLU A 16 5.86 -14.51 12.41
C GLU A 16 4.91 -14.01 11.31
N ALA A 17 5.37 -13.08 10.44
CA ALA A 17 4.53 -12.46 9.42
C ALA A 17 4.90 -12.86 7.98
N GLY A 18 5.98 -13.61 7.76
CA GLY A 18 6.45 -13.97 6.42
C GLY A 18 6.91 -12.79 5.58
N ILE A 19 7.34 -11.68 6.21
CA ILE A 19 7.73 -10.45 5.53
C ILE A 19 9.24 -10.48 5.26
N SER A 20 9.62 -10.56 3.98
CA SER A 20 11.01 -10.34 3.55
C SER A 20 11.29 -8.85 3.45
N SER A 21 12.47 -8.42 3.92
CA SER A 21 12.87 -7.01 3.93
C SER A 21 14.14 -6.79 3.10
N ILE A 22 14.16 -5.72 2.31
CA ILE A 22 15.35 -5.23 1.62
C ILE A 22 15.65 -3.84 2.18
N LEU A 23 16.83 -3.69 2.79
CA LEU A 23 17.26 -2.43 3.38
C LEU A 23 18.37 -1.82 2.53
N VAL A 24 18.22 -0.56 2.17
CA VAL A 24 19.28 0.23 1.53
C VAL A 24 19.81 1.19 2.58
N VAL A 25 21.06 0.98 3.01
CA VAL A 25 21.66 1.71 4.11
C VAL A 25 23.03 2.28 3.73
N GLY A 26 23.32 3.47 4.20
CA GLY A 26 24.58 4.16 3.93
C GLY A 26 25.59 4.14 5.07
N GLY A 27 25.35 3.40 6.17
CA GLY A 27 26.26 3.41 7.33
C GLY A 27 25.70 2.78 8.60
N ALA A 28 24.69 1.92 8.50
CA ALA A 28 24.10 1.24 9.65
C ALA A 28 24.61 -0.20 9.74
N GLY A 29 25.82 -0.38 10.27
CA GLY A 29 26.48 -1.69 10.39
C GLY A 29 25.76 -2.68 11.30
N ASP A 30 24.91 -2.21 12.21
CA ASP A 30 24.13 -3.05 13.14
C ASP A 30 23.25 -4.05 12.38
N TYR A 31 22.74 -3.68 11.21
CA TYR A 31 21.93 -4.58 10.38
C TYR A 31 22.70 -5.77 9.79
N PHE A 32 24.03 -5.75 9.78
CA PHE A 32 24.81 -6.89 9.29
C PHE A 32 24.63 -8.15 10.14
N GLU A 33 24.27 -7.97 11.41
CA GLU A 33 24.03 -9.09 12.32
C GLU A 33 22.77 -9.86 11.96
N VAL A 34 21.69 -9.15 11.62
CA VAL A 34 20.38 -9.73 11.32
C VAL A 34 20.17 -10.07 9.85
N ALA A 35 21.03 -9.57 8.96
CA ALA A 35 20.91 -9.78 7.52
C ALA A 35 21.29 -11.22 7.13
N ASP A 36 20.47 -11.85 6.27
CA ASP A 36 20.81 -13.15 5.65
C ASP A 36 21.77 -12.97 4.47
N THR A 37 21.62 -11.87 3.74
CA THR A 37 22.47 -11.52 2.61
C THR A 37 22.86 -10.05 2.66
N VAL A 38 24.14 -9.76 2.54
CA VAL A 38 24.68 -8.41 2.45
C VAL A 38 25.31 -8.20 1.07
N ILE A 39 24.81 -7.20 0.37
CA ILE A 39 25.31 -6.81 -0.94
C ILE A 39 25.95 -5.41 -0.80
N TRP A 40 27.22 -5.31 -1.16
CA TRP A 40 27.93 -4.05 -1.25
C TRP A 40 27.88 -3.50 -2.66
N MET A 41 27.39 -2.28 -2.81
CA MET A 41 27.41 -1.55 -4.08
C MET A 41 28.70 -0.73 -4.17
N HIS A 42 29.63 -1.20 -4.96
CA HIS A 42 30.91 -0.52 -5.20
C HIS A 42 31.03 -0.14 -6.68
N GLU A 43 31.21 1.13 -6.97
CA GLU A 43 31.30 1.65 -8.34
C GLU A 43 30.21 1.10 -9.28
N TYR A 44 28.96 1.08 -8.81
CA TYR A 44 27.78 0.52 -9.50
C TYR A 44 27.84 -1.01 -9.75
N ARG A 45 28.74 -1.73 -9.11
CA ARG A 45 28.83 -3.18 -9.18
C ARG A 45 28.37 -3.80 -7.86
N PRO A 46 27.43 -4.75 -7.89
CA PRO A 46 27.00 -5.47 -6.71
C PRO A 46 28.00 -6.59 -6.36
N GLU A 47 28.41 -6.67 -5.11
CA GLU A 47 29.24 -7.74 -4.56
C GLU A 47 28.60 -8.35 -3.33
N VAL A 48 28.48 -9.68 -3.28
CA VAL A 48 28.01 -10.37 -2.09
C VAL A 48 29.13 -10.41 -1.07
N VAL A 49 28.95 -9.73 0.06
CA VAL A 49 29.96 -9.59 1.11
C VAL A 49 29.46 -10.08 2.48
N THR A 50 28.49 -10.97 2.51
CA THR A 50 27.81 -11.42 3.74
C THR A 50 28.78 -11.90 4.80
N SER A 51 29.72 -12.79 4.45
CA SER A 51 30.69 -13.35 5.41
C SER A 51 31.59 -12.27 6.00
N ARG A 52 32.07 -11.34 5.15
CA ARG A 52 32.91 -10.21 5.58
C ARG A 52 32.15 -9.25 6.48
N ALA A 53 30.90 -8.95 6.15
CA ALA A 53 30.04 -8.08 6.94
C ALA A 53 29.77 -8.68 8.34
N LYS A 54 29.49 -9.97 8.43
CA LYS A 54 29.29 -10.68 9.70
C LYS A 54 30.58 -10.77 10.53
N GLU A 55 31.74 -10.98 9.90
CA GLU A 55 33.02 -10.93 10.58
C GLU A 55 33.30 -9.54 11.19
N ILE A 56 32.96 -8.48 10.46
CA ILE A 56 33.08 -7.10 10.99
C ILE A 56 32.13 -6.91 12.16
N ALA A 57 30.85 -7.26 12.00
CA ALA A 57 29.84 -7.11 13.04
C ALA A 57 30.23 -7.83 14.34
N SER A 58 30.83 -9.03 14.25
CA SER A 58 31.26 -9.80 15.43
C SER A 58 32.37 -9.15 16.27
N ARG A 59 33.02 -8.09 15.76
CA ARG A 59 34.07 -7.34 16.48
C ARG A 59 33.53 -6.19 17.32
N TYR A 60 32.24 -5.89 17.17
CA TYR A 60 31.58 -4.81 17.90
C TYR A 60 30.56 -5.39 18.88
N GLU A 61 30.20 -4.62 19.89
CA GLU A 61 29.13 -5.02 20.79
C GLU A 61 27.81 -5.18 20.01
N GLN A 62 27.12 -6.27 20.29
CA GLN A 62 25.82 -6.53 19.68
C GLN A 62 24.79 -5.58 20.25
N HIS A 63 24.11 -4.84 19.37
CA HIS A 63 23.07 -3.89 19.74
C HIS A 63 21.64 -4.38 19.40
N VAL A 64 21.51 -5.62 18.92
CA VAL A 64 20.20 -6.20 18.60
C VAL A 64 19.51 -6.59 19.90
N GLY A 65 18.48 -5.84 20.25
CA GLY A 65 17.60 -6.13 21.37
C GLY A 65 16.60 -7.24 21.01
N SER A 66 16.03 -7.87 22.03
CA SER A 66 14.86 -8.72 21.81
C SER A 66 13.62 -7.84 21.67
N PRO A 67 12.70 -8.16 20.76
CA PRO A 67 11.46 -7.41 20.66
C PRO A 67 10.69 -7.49 21.99
N PRO A 68 10.15 -6.38 22.50
CA PRO A 68 9.54 -6.32 23.83
C PRO A 68 8.22 -7.11 23.92
N ASP A 69 7.58 -7.38 22.80
CA ASP A 69 6.30 -8.06 22.70
C ASP A 69 6.16 -8.81 21.36
N ALA A 70 5.21 -9.75 21.29
CA ALA A 70 4.85 -10.42 20.05
C ALA A 70 4.35 -9.40 19.02
N TRP A 71 4.75 -9.59 17.75
CA TRP A 71 4.20 -8.77 16.66
C TRP A 71 2.71 -9.03 16.51
N ARG A 72 1.96 -7.95 16.38
CA ARG A 72 0.53 -8.03 16.10
C ARG A 72 0.25 -7.36 14.77
N PRO A 73 -0.46 -8.04 13.85
CA PRO A 73 -0.87 -7.42 12.60
C PRO A 73 -1.79 -6.22 12.90
N PRO A 74 -1.77 -5.19 12.06
CA PRO A 74 -2.72 -4.09 12.17
C PRO A 74 -4.16 -4.63 12.16
N THR A 75 -4.99 -4.10 13.06
CA THR A 75 -6.42 -4.47 13.09
C THR A 75 -7.08 -4.16 11.76
N PRO A 76 -7.77 -5.13 11.14
CA PRO A 76 -8.46 -4.93 9.87
C PRO A 76 -9.48 -3.80 9.98
N ARG A 77 -9.56 -2.96 8.94
CA ARG A 77 -10.45 -1.80 8.89
C ARG A 77 -11.55 -2.02 7.87
N VAL A 78 -12.78 -1.73 8.28
CA VAL A 78 -13.99 -1.79 7.46
C VAL A 78 -14.38 -0.37 7.07
N PRO A 79 -14.35 0.02 5.79
CA PRO A 79 -14.75 1.35 5.36
C PRO A 79 -16.27 1.54 5.53
N VAL A 80 -16.67 2.71 6.01
CA VAL A 80 -18.07 3.11 6.15
C VAL A 80 -18.56 3.71 4.83
N PRO A 81 -19.49 3.07 4.09
CA PRO A 81 -19.89 3.53 2.75
C PRO A 81 -20.36 5.00 2.72
N ALA A 82 -21.11 5.42 3.73
CA ALA A 82 -21.66 6.77 3.82
C ALA A 82 -20.61 7.88 3.93
N SER A 83 -19.37 7.54 4.32
CA SER A 83 -18.25 8.48 4.41
C SER A 83 -17.49 8.68 3.09
N ILE A 84 -17.85 7.92 2.05
CA ILE A 84 -17.20 7.92 0.75
C ILE A 84 -18.19 8.47 -0.27
N ASP A 85 -18.20 9.77 -0.46
CA ASP A 85 -19.18 10.45 -1.34
C ASP A 85 -18.52 10.98 -2.62
N PRO A 86 -18.73 10.32 -3.79
CA PRO A 86 -18.23 10.80 -5.07
C PRO A 86 -19.11 11.89 -5.70
N THR A 87 -20.15 12.37 -5.00
CA THR A 87 -21.14 13.28 -5.61
C THR A 87 -20.80 14.74 -5.38
N ARG A 88 -21.21 15.56 -6.33
CA ARG A 88 -21.21 17.01 -6.19
C ARG A 88 -22.54 17.56 -6.72
N GLY A 89 -23.41 17.97 -5.81
CA GLY A 89 -24.82 18.15 -6.11
C GLY A 89 -25.43 16.79 -6.48
N ASP A 90 -26.24 16.76 -7.53
CA ASP A 90 -26.97 15.55 -7.96
C ASP A 90 -26.16 14.62 -8.87
N ARG A 91 -24.87 14.89 -9.09
CA ARG A 91 -24.05 14.16 -10.05
C ARG A 91 -22.79 13.58 -9.42
N THR A 92 -22.46 12.35 -9.80
CA THR A 92 -21.13 11.80 -9.54
C THR A 92 -20.10 12.65 -10.29
N LYS A 93 -19.09 13.12 -9.56
CA LYS A 93 -18.01 13.94 -10.11
C LYS A 93 -16.67 13.41 -9.64
N VAL A 94 -16.07 12.60 -10.51
CA VAL A 94 -14.72 12.05 -10.30
C VAL A 94 -13.86 12.46 -11.49
N LYS A 95 -12.67 12.96 -11.22
CA LYS A 95 -11.77 13.47 -12.25
C LYS A 95 -10.31 13.27 -11.85
N ALA A 96 -9.57 12.53 -12.66
CA ALA A 96 -8.12 12.47 -12.56
C ALA A 96 -7.47 13.80 -12.96
N ARG A 97 -6.45 14.22 -12.21
CA ARG A 97 -5.60 15.38 -12.51
C ARG A 97 -4.15 14.92 -12.53
N GLY A 98 -3.69 14.57 -13.73
CA GLY A 98 -2.37 13.96 -13.89
C GLY A 98 -2.24 12.66 -13.09
N THR A 99 -1.06 12.40 -12.57
CA THR A 99 -0.76 11.26 -11.68
C THR A 99 -0.92 11.60 -10.19
N GLU A 100 -1.23 12.85 -9.88
CA GLU A 100 -1.06 13.42 -8.55
C GLU A 100 -2.35 13.51 -7.73
N GLU A 101 -3.52 13.55 -8.38
CA GLU A 101 -4.77 13.85 -7.68
C GLU A 101 -5.98 13.21 -8.36
N VAL A 102 -6.91 12.74 -7.53
CA VAL A 102 -8.30 12.44 -7.95
C VAL A 102 -9.23 13.43 -7.27
N GLY A 103 -9.92 14.30 -8.05
CA GLY A 103 -11.07 15.01 -7.56
C GLY A 103 -12.23 14.02 -7.35
N PHE A 104 -12.82 13.99 -6.15
CA PHE A 104 -13.80 13.00 -5.74
C PHE A 104 -14.96 13.67 -5.01
N GLY A 105 -16.04 13.95 -5.72
CA GLY A 105 -17.14 14.73 -5.18
C GLY A 105 -16.73 16.18 -4.86
N TYR A 106 -16.86 16.53 -3.59
CA TYR A 106 -16.35 17.79 -3.04
C TYR A 106 -14.92 17.71 -2.53
N GLU A 107 -14.38 16.49 -2.41
CA GLU A 107 -13.06 16.20 -1.87
C GLU A 107 -12.01 16.05 -2.98
N SER A 108 -10.78 15.98 -2.55
CA SER A 108 -9.62 15.71 -3.39
C SER A 108 -8.74 14.66 -2.72
N ILE A 109 -8.39 13.62 -3.45
CA ILE A 109 -7.49 12.56 -3.00
C ILE A 109 -6.10 12.88 -3.51
N ASP A 110 -5.19 13.25 -2.61
CA ASP A 110 -3.79 13.54 -2.93
C ASP A 110 -2.98 12.25 -3.13
N LEU A 111 -2.46 12.06 -4.32
CA LEU A 111 -1.67 10.89 -4.72
C LEU A 111 -0.19 11.19 -4.97
N ARG A 112 0.29 12.42 -4.74
CA ARG A 112 1.67 12.84 -5.01
C ARG A 112 2.75 11.98 -4.36
N GLN A 113 2.42 11.32 -3.25
CA GLN A 113 3.34 10.42 -2.54
C GLN A 113 3.07 8.93 -2.85
N VAL A 114 2.34 8.63 -3.92
CA VAL A 114 2.11 7.27 -4.43
C VAL A 114 2.95 7.11 -5.70
N GLU A 115 4.23 6.89 -5.51
CA GLU A 115 5.26 6.90 -6.57
C GLU A 115 5.03 5.85 -7.68
N GLN A 116 4.22 4.83 -7.40
CA GLN A 116 3.91 3.76 -8.35
C GLN A 116 2.86 4.16 -9.40
N ILE A 117 2.23 5.31 -9.24
CA ILE A 117 1.34 5.88 -10.26
C ILE A 117 2.19 6.65 -11.26
N VAL A 118 2.34 6.09 -12.45
CA VAL A 118 3.23 6.63 -13.49
C VAL A 118 2.47 7.16 -14.71
N ASP A 119 1.16 6.90 -14.79
CA ASP A 119 0.33 7.33 -15.91
C ASP A 119 -1.05 7.85 -15.42
N PRO A 120 -1.57 8.94 -16.02
CA PRO A 120 -2.89 9.50 -15.64
C PRO A 120 -4.06 8.52 -15.80
N SER A 121 -3.94 7.52 -16.68
CA SER A 121 -4.96 6.47 -16.85
C SER A 121 -5.07 5.56 -15.63
N GLN A 122 -3.98 5.38 -14.85
CA GLN A 122 -4.03 4.70 -13.55
C GLN A 122 -4.79 5.54 -12.51
N THR A 123 -4.56 6.85 -12.52
CA THR A 123 -5.28 7.78 -11.62
C THR A 123 -6.78 7.78 -11.92
N ARG A 124 -7.15 7.75 -13.21
CA ARG A 124 -8.55 7.64 -13.64
C ARG A 124 -9.16 6.32 -13.20
N PHE A 125 -8.44 5.23 -13.45
CA PHE A 125 -8.83 3.90 -13.00
C PHE A 125 -9.10 3.86 -11.48
N ILE A 126 -8.21 4.42 -10.65
CA ILE A 126 -8.37 4.46 -9.19
C ILE A 126 -9.67 5.18 -8.79
N GLY A 127 -9.93 6.35 -9.36
CA GLY A 127 -11.13 7.13 -9.06
C GLY A 127 -12.41 6.36 -9.40
N ASP A 128 -12.48 5.81 -10.61
CA ASP A 128 -13.67 5.09 -11.08
C ASP A 128 -13.83 3.73 -10.40
N ALA A 129 -12.73 3.07 -10.02
CA ALA A 129 -12.76 1.84 -9.23
C ALA A 129 -13.39 2.04 -7.84
N LEU A 130 -13.11 3.16 -7.16
CA LEU A 130 -13.74 3.49 -5.88
C LEU A 130 -15.25 3.75 -6.06
N VAL A 131 -15.66 4.45 -7.12
CA VAL A 131 -17.08 4.66 -7.44
C VAL A 131 -17.78 3.34 -7.75
N TYR A 132 -17.14 2.50 -8.56
CA TYR A 132 -17.67 1.18 -8.89
C TYR A 132 -17.83 0.31 -7.65
N ALA A 133 -16.84 0.26 -6.79
CA ALA A 133 -16.89 -0.52 -5.55
C ALA A 133 -18.05 -0.10 -4.62
N LEU A 134 -18.39 1.20 -4.60
CA LEU A 134 -19.58 1.69 -3.90
C LEU A 134 -20.88 1.25 -4.59
N ARG A 135 -20.99 1.47 -5.89
CA ARG A 135 -22.21 1.19 -6.66
C ARG A 135 -22.53 -0.31 -6.74
N ALA A 136 -21.51 -1.13 -6.87
CA ALA A 136 -21.62 -2.59 -6.90
C ALA A 136 -21.83 -3.21 -5.50
N GLY A 137 -21.87 -2.39 -4.42
CA GLY A 137 -22.01 -2.88 -3.07
C GLY A 137 -20.82 -3.70 -2.58
N ILE A 138 -19.65 -3.51 -3.19
CA ILE A 138 -18.40 -4.13 -2.73
C ILE A 138 -17.96 -3.45 -1.42
N ILE A 139 -18.04 -2.12 -1.36
CA ILE A 139 -17.91 -1.36 -0.12
C ILE A 139 -19.28 -1.35 0.55
N ASP A 140 -19.51 -2.27 1.47
CA ASP A 140 -20.83 -2.56 2.09
C ASP A 140 -20.89 -2.26 3.59
N GLY A 141 -19.80 -1.75 4.18
CA GLY A 141 -19.70 -1.50 5.61
C GLY A 141 -19.51 -2.76 6.46
N LYS A 142 -19.22 -3.91 5.84
CA LYS A 142 -18.95 -5.21 6.49
C LYS A 142 -17.59 -5.77 6.10
N ARG A 143 -17.22 -5.65 4.82
CA ARG A 143 -15.94 -6.10 4.30
C ARG A 143 -14.81 -5.18 4.74
N THR A 144 -13.70 -5.78 5.10
CA THR A 144 -12.44 -5.05 5.34
C THR A 144 -11.92 -4.45 4.04
N ILE A 145 -11.01 -3.49 4.13
CA ILE A 145 -10.35 -2.92 2.93
C ILE A 145 -9.72 -4.02 2.07
N SER A 146 -9.08 -5.03 2.68
CA SER A 146 -8.51 -6.16 1.94
C SER A 146 -9.57 -6.95 1.19
N GLU A 147 -10.67 -7.32 1.86
CA GLU A 147 -11.78 -8.06 1.25
C GLU A 147 -12.49 -7.26 0.14
N VAL A 148 -12.56 -5.92 0.28
CA VAL A 148 -13.05 -5.02 -0.77
C VAL A 148 -12.16 -5.10 -2.01
N LEU A 149 -10.85 -5.05 -1.81
CA LEU A 149 -9.88 -5.13 -2.93
C LEU A 149 -9.89 -6.50 -3.60
N ASP A 150 -10.03 -7.60 -2.83
CA ASP A 150 -10.14 -8.96 -3.36
C ASP A 150 -11.38 -9.08 -4.26
N GLN A 151 -12.52 -8.55 -3.84
CA GLN A 151 -13.75 -8.55 -4.64
C GLN A 151 -13.65 -7.67 -5.88
N LEU A 152 -13.05 -6.49 -5.77
CA LEU A 152 -12.84 -5.60 -6.91
C LEU A 152 -11.94 -6.24 -7.97
N GLU A 153 -10.83 -6.85 -7.56
CA GLU A 153 -9.93 -7.58 -8.45
C GLU A 153 -10.61 -8.78 -9.11
N ALA A 154 -11.47 -9.50 -8.39
CA ALA A 154 -12.25 -10.60 -8.94
C ALA A 154 -13.20 -10.11 -10.05
N HIS A 155 -13.96 -9.04 -9.81
CA HIS A 155 -14.85 -8.44 -10.81
C HIS A 155 -14.10 -7.98 -12.07
N ILE A 156 -12.95 -7.32 -11.89
CA ILE A 156 -12.12 -6.87 -13.02
C ILE A 156 -11.58 -8.06 -13.81
N ARG A 157 -11.19 -9.14 -13.14
CA ARG A 157 -10.67 -10.35 -13.79
C ARG A 157 -11.76 -11.09 -14.59
N GLU A 158 -12.99 -11.14 -14.06
CA GLU A 158 -14.10 -11.84 -14.68
C GLU A 158 -14.75 -11.05 -15.83
N LEU A 159 -14.86 -9.73 -15.68
CA LEU A 159 -15.67 -8.88 -16.54
C LEU A 159 -14.86 -7.94 -17.45
N SER A 160 -13.60 -7.78 -17.22
CA SER A 160 -12.63 -6.84 -17.80
C SER A 160 -12.41 -5.57 -16.98
N ILE A 161 -11.35 -4.82 -17.34
CA ILE A 161 -11.01 -3.53 -16.72
C ILE A 161 -12.13 -2.48 -16.92
N ASP A 162 -12.87 -2.59 -18.01
CA ASP A 162 -13.90 -1.60 -18.37
C ASP A 162 -15.17 -1.70 -17.51
N VAL A 163 -15.30 -2.76 -16.69
CA VAL A 163 -16.45 -2.91 -15.77
C VAL A 163 -16.58 -1.74 -14.79
N ILE A 164 -15.48 -1.08 -14.47
CA ILE A 164 -15.47 0.07 -13.57
C ILE A 164 -15.93 1.36 -14.24
N SER A 165 -16.00 1.40 -15.58
CA SER A 165 -16.36 2.59 -16.34
C SER A 165 -17.77 3.07 -16.01
N PRO A 166 -17.97 4.38 -15.78
CA PRO A 166 -19.31 4.95 -15.70
C PRO A 166 -20.02 5.00 -17.07
N HIS A 167 -19.29 4.73 -18.15
CA HIS A 167 -19.77 4.79 -19.53
C HIS A 167 -19.88 3.38 -20.12
N SER A 168 -20.84 3.17 -21.00
CA SER A 168 -20.95 1.91 -21.76
C SER A 168 -19.86 1.83 -22.84
N GLY A 169 -19.39 0.60 -23.11
CA GLY A 169 -18.38 0.32 -24.12
C GLY A 169 -16.97 0.14 -23.50
N HIS A 170 -15.98 0.21 -24.40
CA HIS A 170 -14.57 0.09 -24.04
C HIS A 170 -13.86 1.44 -24.25
N PRO A 171 -13.80 2.31 -23.24
CA PRO A 171 -13.21 3.65 -23.40
C PRO A 171 -11.72 3.60 -23.75
N GLY A 172 -11.02 2.50 -23.40
CA GLY A 172 -9.60 2.31 -23.74
C GLY A 172 -8.64 3.27 -23.03
N ASP A 173 -9.11 3.96 -21.99
CA ASP A 173 -8.37 4.99 -21.30
C ASP A 173 -8.03 4.67 -19.83
N TYR A 174 -8.08 3.38 -19.49
CA TYR A 174 -7.63 2.85 -18.22
C TYR A 174 -6.30 2.10 -18.34
N ALA A 175 -5.43 2.31 -17.38
CA ALA A 175 -4.32 1.43 -17.04
C ALA A 175 -4.55 0.86 -15.64
N LEU A 176 -4.32 -0.43 -15.47
CA LEU A 176 -4.52 -1.11 -14.19
C LEU A 176 -3.58 -0.53 -13.13
N ALA A 177 -4.14 0.00 -12.05
CA ALA A 177 -3.41 0.26 -10.83
C ALA A 177 -3.48 -0.98 -9.92
N ARG A 178 -2.43 -1.22 -9.15
CA ARG A 178 -2.41 -2.34 -8.22
C ARG A 178 -3.34 -2.07 -7.04
N ARG A 179 -3.75 -3.10 -6.35
CA ARG A 179 -4.57 -3.00 -5.13
C ARG A 179 -4.03 -2.02 -4.09
N TYR A 180 -2.70 -1.90 -4.00
CA TYR A 180 -2.04 -1.03 -3.03
C TYR A 180 -2.24 0.45 -3.33
N GLU A 181 -2.25 0.87 -4.59
CA GLU A 181 -2.53 2.24 -5.00
C GLU A 181 -4.01 2.60 -4.78
N ILE A 182 -4.93 1.64 -5.02
CA ILE A 182 -6.35 1.82 -4.71
C ILE A 182 -6.55 1.96 -3.20
N ALA A 183 -5.91 1.11 -2.40
CA ALA A 183 -5.93 1.20 -0.94
C ALA A 183 -5.33 2.52 -0.44
N ALA A 184 -4.22 2.96 -1.06
CA ALA A 184 -3.57 4.21 -0.74
C ALA A 184 -4.48 5.41 -1.02
N ALA A 185 -5.21 5.41 -2.14
CA ALA A 185 -6.19 6.44 -2.48
C ALA A 185 -7.35 6.46 -1.49
N LEU A 186 -7.94 5.30 -1.19
CA LEU A 186 -9.02 5.19 -0.21
C LEU A 186 -8.60 5.74 1.16
N ASN A 187 -7.40 5.38 1.64
CA ASN A 187 -6.87 5.85 2.91
C ASN A 187 -6.50 7.35 2.93
N ARG A 188 -6.41 8.01 1.78
CA ARG A 188 -6.13 9.45 1.65
C ARG A 188 -7.40 10.28 1.49
N LEU A 189 -8.55 9.65 1.30
CA LEU A 189 -9.82 10.35 1.32
C LEU A 189 -10.10 10.86 2.74
N ARG A 190 -10.11 12.18 2.92
CA ARG A 190 -10.17 12.80 4.25
C ARG A 190 -11.47 12.54 5.00
N THR A 191 -12.55 12.31 4.27
CA THR A 191 -13.87 11.97 4.83
C THR A 191 -13.99 10.51 5.23
N LEU A 192 -13.02 9.64 4.87
CA LEU A 192 -13.11 8.22 5.13
C LEU A 192 -13.23 7.93 6.63
N GLU A 193 -14.34 7.33 7.00
CA GLU A 193 -14.53 6.70 8.30
C GLU A 193 -14.33 5.18 8.18
N VAL A 194 -13.71 4.59 9.19
CA VAL A 194 -13.50 3.15 9.27
C VAL A 194 -13.90 2.62 10.63
N ARG A 195 -14.39 1.38 10.66
CA ARG A 195 -14.57 0.60 11.88
C ARG A 195 -13.48 -0.45 11.97
N GLN A 196 -12.91 -0.62 13.14
CA GLN A 196 -11.97 -1.72 13.38
C GLN A 196 -12.77 -3.02 13.56
N ARG A 197 -12.32 -4.07 12.88
CA ARG A 197 -12.90 -5.41 12.99
C ARG A 197 -11.99 -6.21 13.93
N GLY A 198 -12.43 -6.29 15.21
CA GLY A 198 -11.81 -7.15 16.22
C GLY A 198 -12.07 -8.62 15.99
#